data_237cbad1bcee0db9b97f6acc43ab99ed
#
_entry.id   237cbad1bcee0db9b97f6acc43ab99ed
#
_cell.length_a   1.000
_cell.length_b   1.000
_cell.length_c   1.000
_cell.angle_alpha   90.00
_cell.angle_beta   90.00
_cell.angle_gamma   90.00
#
_symmetry.space_group_name_H-M   'P 1'
#
loop_
_entity.id
_entity.type
_entity.pdbx_description
1 polymer ?
#
loop_
_entity_poly.entity_id
_entity_poly.type
_entity_poly.pdbx_seq_one_letter_code
_entity_poly.pdbx_strand_id
1 'polypeptide(L)'
;MRTQEIVEAYGKTHIYMIGMDDNPQPKHIEVIIKNVKHDNIFSGGKRHYEIVKPFLPADAVWIEIKAPINAVLAEYSRLIQEGKVIVSFVSGDPFFFGFASTIRKNLLGVGMKVFPYFNSLQMFAHHEQIPYENMHAVSVTGRPWHELDRALLEYRPLIGVLTDRVHTPRAIAKRMMEYHLDRDYTMWVAEHLGNPKKEKIYKIYSIEEISEMSFTNPNCVLLMKAPNCALQRPALGIPDTKFILLNDRTKMITKAPIRVIDLSL
;
A
#
# COMPACT_ATOMS: atom_id res chain seq x y z
N MET A 1 -22.71 5.80 26.41
CA MET A 1 -23.42 4.94 25.42
C MET A 1 -23.66 3.58 26.06
N ARG A 2 -24.90 3.15 26.15
CA ARG A 2 -25.26 1.86 26.75
C ARG A 2 -24.89 0.73 25.76
N THR A 3 -24.52 -0.41 26.30
CA THR A 3 -24.09 -1.61 25.50
C THR A 3 -25.10 -1.99 24.41
N GLN A 4 -26.38 -1.77 24.63
CA GLN A 4 -27.46 -2.00 23.67
C GLN A 4 -27.39 -1.07 22.44
N GLU A 5 -27.07 0.23 22.62
CA GLU A 5 -26.93 1.17 21.50
C GLU A 5 -25.72 0.84 20.62
N ILE A 6 -24.67 0.26 21.20
CA ILE A 6 -23.50 -0.22 20.46
C ILE A 6 -23.87 -1.44 19.62
N VAL A 7 -24.62 -2.41 20.19
CA VAL A 7 -25.04 -3.63 19.49
C VAL A 7 -26.01 -3.32 18.36
N GLU A 8 -26.95 -2.37 18.53
CA GLU A 8 -27.85 -1.92 17.47
C GLU A 8 -27.11 -1.16 16.36
N ALA A 9 -26.14 -0.31 16.69
CA ALA A 9 -25.32 0.40 15.71
C ALA A 9 -24.46 -0.56 14.85
N TYR A 10 -23.90 -1.62 15.44
CA TYR A 10 -23.17 -2.66 14.70
C TYR A 10 -24.06 -3.63 13.91
N GLY A 11 -25.36 -3.68 14.22
CA GLY A 11 -26.34 -4.53 13.51
C GLY A 11 -26.74 -3.98 12.13
N LYS A 12 -26.67 -2.65 11.92
CA LYS A 12 -27.06 -2.00 10.66
C LYS A 12 -25.84 -1.81 9.76
N THR A 13 -25.89 -2.33 8.54
CA THR A 13 -24.86 -2.06 7.52
C THR A 13 -25.12 -0.71 6.87
N HIS A 14 -24.16 0.21 6.97
CA HIS A 14 -24.19 1.54 6.35
C HIS A 14 -23.30 1.60 5.10
N ILE A 15 -22.24 0.79 5.06
CA ILE A 15 -21.30 0.76 3.96
C ILE A 15 -21.01 -0.68 3.56
N TYR A 16 -21.14 -0.97 2.27
CA TYR A 16 -20.56 -2.15 1.65
C TYR A 16 -19.22 -1.78 1.02
N MET A 17 -18.13 -2.39 1.50
CA MET A 17 -16.79 -2.22 0.95
C MET A 17 -16.45 -3.38 0.04
N ILE A 18 -16.27 -3.13 -1.24
CA ILE A 18 -15.98 -4.16 -2.24
C ILE A 18 -14.54 -3.99 -2.73
N GLY A 19 -13.72 -4.99 -2.44
CA GLY A 19 -12.37 -5.11 -2.96
C GLY A 19 -12.37 -5.53 -4.42
N MET A 20 -11.43 -4.99 -5.22
CA MET A 20 -11.29 -5.33 -6.63
C MET A 20 -9.84 -5.19 -7.11
N ASP A 21 -9.53 -5.86 -8.19
CA ASP A 21 -8.29 -5.71 -8.96
C ASP A 21 -8.47 -4.75 -10.16
N ASP A 22 -7.58 -4.80 -11.11
CA ASP A 22 -7.62 -3.99 -12.33
C ASP A 22 -8.32 -4.69 -13.52
N ASN A 23 -9.06 -5.79 -13.24
CA ASN A 23 -9.81 -6.51 -14.25
C ASN A 23 -10.96 -5.64 -14.81
N PRO A 24 -11.03 -5.40 -16.12
CA PRO A 24 -12.11 -4.59 -16.71
C PRO A 24 -13.48 -5.29 -16.73
N GLN A 25 -13.54 -6.59 -16.40
CA GLN A 25 -14.77 -7.38 -16.34
C GLN A 25 -14.89 -8.17 -15.02
N PRO A 26 -15.02 -7.48 -13.88
CA PRO A 26 -15.03 -8.12 -12.58
C PRO A 26 -16.42 -8.73 -12.27
N LYS A 27 -16.67 -9.96 -12.72
CA LYS A 27 -17.96 -10.65 -12.55
C LYS A 27 -18.47 -10.71 -11.11
N HIS A 28 -17.56 -10.82 -10.13
CA HIS A 28 -17.92 -10.85 -8.71
C HIS A 28 -18.59 -9.55 -8.25
N ILE A 29 -18.20 -8.41 -8.80
CA ILE A 29 -18.78 -7.09 -8.47
C ILE A 29 -20.23 -7.01 -8.89
N GLU A 30 -20.56 -7.43 -10.10
CA GLU A 30 -21.95 -7.44 -10.59
C GLU A 30 -22.84 -8.28 -9.68
N VAL A 31 -22.36 -9.45 -9.28
CA VAL A 31 -23.11 -10.33 -8.37
C VAL A 31 -23.31 -9.67 -7.00
N ILE A 32 -22.28 -9.02 -6.45
CA ILE A 32 -22.38 -8.36 -5.15
C ILE A 32 -23.38 -7.20 -5.24
N ILE A 33 -23.28 -6.32 -6.23
CA ILE A 33 -24.18 -5.18 -6.39
C ILE A 33 -25.63 -5.63 -6.44
N LYS A 34 -25.95 -6.67 -7.20
CA LYS A 34 -27.31 -7.23 -7.30
C LYS A 34 -27.86 -7.81 -6.01
N ASN A 35 -26.99 -8.27 -5.11
CA ASN A 35 -27.38 -8.98 -3.89
C ASN A 35 -27.30 -8.14 -2.60
N VAL A 36 -26.75 -6.93 -2.65
CA VAL A 36 -26.71 -6.05 -1.48
C VAL A 36 -27.82 -4.99 -1.57
N LYS A 37 -28.40 -4.65 -0.41
CA LYS A 37 -29.40 -3.59 -0.33
C LYS A 37 -28.69 -2.25 -0.24
N HIS A 38 -28.86 -1.37 -1.24
CA HIS A 38 -28.23 -0.05 -1.31
C HIS A 38 -29.18 1.02 -1.86
N ASP A 39 -28.82 2.28 -1.74
CA ASP A 39 -29.57 3.45 -2.19
C ASP A 39 -29.04 4.03 -3.51
N ASN A 40 -28.47 3.21 -4.40
CA ASN A 40 -27.80 3.62 -5.66
C ASN A 40 -26.69 4.66 -5.47
N ILE A 41 -26.10 4.71 -4.26
CA ILE A 41 -24.96 5.55 -3.93
C ILE A 41 -23.69 4.71 -3.97
N PHE A 42 -22.83 5.03 -4.91
CA PHE A 42 -21.59 4.30 -5.17
C PHE A 42 -20.39 5.22 -4.99
N SER A 43 -19.25 4.65 -4.62
CA SER A 43 -18.05 5.41 -4.38
C SER A 43 -16.80 4.64 -4.76
N GLY A 44 -15.74 5.36 -5.10
CA GLY A 44 -14.43 4.79 -5.47
C GLY A 44 -13.54 5.83 -6.10
N GLY A 45 -12.29 5.49 -6.37
CA GLY A 45 -11.40 6.32 -7.17
C GLY A 45 -11.80 6.33 -8.65
N LYS A 46 -11.29 7.28 -9.42
CA LYS A 46 -11.58 7.43 -10.86
C LYS A 46 -11.41 6.11 -11.64
N ARG A 47 -10.33 5.38 -11.40
CA ARG A 47 -10.08 4.08 -12.05
C ARG A 47 -11.16 3.04 -11.72
N HIS A 48 -11.62 2.98 -10.47
CA HIS A 48 -12.69 2.08 -10.07
C HIS A 48 -13.99 2.41 -10.80
N TYR A 49 -14.30 3.70 -10.94
CA TYR A 49 -15.46 4.14 -11.72
C TYR A 49 -15.44 3.63 -13.16
N GLU A 50 -14.30 3.80 -13.85
CA GLU A 50 -14.16 3.34 -15.25
C GLU A 50 -14.43 1.84 -15.41
N ILE A 51 -14.05 1.04 -14.41
CA ILE A 51 -14.26 -0.40 -14.41
C ILE A 51 -15.70 -0.77 -14.08
N VAL A 52 -16.31 -0.15 -13.04
CA VAL A 52 -17.61 -0.58 -12.53
C VAL A 52 -18.78 0.09 -13.23
N LYS A 53 -18.59 1.20 -13.92
CA LYS A 53 -19.63 1.97 -14.60
C LYS A 53 -20.61 1.12 -15.42
N PRO A 54 -20.18 0.09 -16.19
CA PRO A 54 -21.10 -0.73 -16.96
C PRO A 54 -22.09 -1.56 -16.12
N PHE A 55 -21.80 -1.75 -14.83
CA PHE A 55 -22.59 -2.56 -13.91
C PHE A 55 -23.47 -1.73 -12.99
N LEU A 56 -23.35 -0.38 -13.04
CA LEU A 56 -24.11 0.51 -12.18
C LEU A 56 -25.49 0.79 -12.75
N PRO A 57 -26.52 0.99 -11.90
CA PRO A 57 -27.82 1.47 -12.32
C PRO A 57 -27.75 2.82 -13.05
N ALA A 58 -28.74 3.12 -13.90
CA ALA A 58 -28.79 4.36 -14.66
C ALA A 58 -28.90 5.62 -13.77
N ASP A 59 -29.51 5.49 -12.60
CA ASP A 59 -29.68 6.53 -11.58
C ASP A 59 -28.58 6.52 -10.50
N ALA A 60 -27.47 5.83 -10.75
CA ALA A 60 -26.37 5.73 -9.81
C ALA A 60 -25.74 7.10 -9.51
N VAL A 61 -25.62 7.41 -8.24
CA VAL A 61 -24.85 8.57 -7.74
C VAL A 61 -23.45 8.12 -7.42
N TRP A 62 -22.43 8.83 -7.95
CA TRP A 62 -21.02 8.50 -7.73
C TRP A 62 -20.32 9.52 -6.83
N ILE A 63 -19.64 9.03 -5.80
CA ILE A 63 -18.77 9.81 -4.91
C ILE A 63 -17.33 9.43 -5.20
N GLU A 64 -16.55 10.35 -5.75
CA GLU A 64 -15.14 10.09 -6.05
C GLU A 64 -14.28 10.13 -4.79
N ILE A 65 -13.57 9.04 -4.51
CA ILE A 65 -12.57 8.99 -3.43
C ILE A 65 -11.30 9.66 -3.96
N LYS A 66 -11.04 10.88 -3.50
CA LYS A 66 -9.86 11.69 -3.84
C LYS A 66 -9.40 12.55 -2.66
N ALA A 67 -8.20 13.09 -2.75
CA ALA A 67 -7.71 14.06 -1.77
C ALA A 67 -8.42 15.43 -1.96
N PRO A 68 -8.70 16.16 -0.87
CA PRO A 68 -8.48 15.76 0.52
C PRO A 68 -9.55 14.78 1.01
N ILE A 69 -9.13 13.72 1.68
CA ILE A 69 -10.01 12.62 2.11
C ILE A 69 -11.11 13.05 3.07
N ASN A 70 -10.87 14.12 3.83
CA ASN A 70 -11.84 14.65 4.81
C ASN A 70 -13.17 15.08 4.15
N ALA A 71 -13.15 15.58 2.92
CA ALA A 71 -14.36 15.94 2.19
C ALA A 71 -15.21 14.68 1.87
N VAL A 72 -14.57 13.59 1.50
CA VAL A 72 -15.23 12.30 1.25
C VAL A 72 -15.83 11.74 2.54
N LEU A 73 -15.08 11.82 3.65
CA LEU A 73 -15.57 11.36 4.95
C LEU A 73 -16.76 12.17 5.45
N ALA A 74 -16.74 13.49 5.25
CA ALA A 74 -17.86 14.36 5.59
C ALA A 74 -19.14 14.00 4.79
N GLU A 75 -19.00 13.75 3.49
CA GLU A 75 -20.11 13.34 2.65
C GLU A 75 -20.65 11.95 3.06
N TYR A 76 -19.78 11.00 3.37
CA TYR A 76 -20.19 9.70 3.90
C TYR A 76 -20.96 9.86 5.20
N SER A 77 -20.46 10.68 6.14
CA SER A 77 -21.12 10.95 7.41
C SER A 77 -22.53 11.52 7.22
N ARG A 78 -22.68 12.51 6.33
CA ARG A 78 -23.98 13.13 5.99
C ARG A 78 -24.97 12.09 5.46
N LEU A 79 -24.57 11.31 4.46
CA LEU A 79 -25.43 10.28 3.85
C LEU A 79 -25.84 9.19 4.83
N ILE A 80 -24.93 8.76 5.70
CA ILE A 80 -25.22 7.77 6.74
C ILE A 80 -26.21 8.32 7.75
N GLN A 81 -26.10 9.59 8.16
CA GLN A 81 -27.06 10.26 9.03
C GLN A 81 -28.45 10.37 8.38
N GLU A 82 -28.53 10.50 7.08
CA GLU A 82 -29.76 10.44 6.31
C GLU A 82 -30.31 9.01 6.15
N GLY A 83 -29.66 8.02 6.75
CA GLY A 83 -30.06 6.61 6.69
C GLY A 83 -29.71 5.89 5.40
N LYS A 84 -28.88 6.50 4.53
CA LYS A 84 -28.46 5.95 3.25
C LYS A 84 -27.39 4.88 3.40
N VAL A 85 -27.36 3.96 2.45
CA VAL A 85 -26.39 2.86 2.34
C VAL A 85 -25.49 3.09 1.13
N ILE A 86 -24.18 3.09 1.38
CA ILE A 86 -23.14 3.38 0.38
C ILE A 86 -22.46 2.07 -0.05
N VAL A 87 -22.20 1.91 -1.35
CA VAL A 87 -21.36 0.84 -1.90
C VAL A 87 -20.02 1.44 -2.34
N SER A 88 -18.93 1.08 -1.69
CA SER A 88 -17.60 1.64 -1.94
C SER A 88 -16.67 0.61 -2.57
N PHE A 89 -16.07 0.94 -3.71
CA PHE A 89 -15.09 0.13 -4.42
C PHE A 89 -13.68 0.59 -4.09
N VAL A 90 -12.83 -0.38 -3.73
CA VAL A 90 -11.43 -0.12 -3.33
C VAL A 90 -10.52 -1.18 -3.91
N SER A 91 -9.23 -0.86 -4.05
CA SER A 91 -8.24 -1.80 -4.57
C SER A 91 -7.95 -2.92 -3.56
N GLY A 92 -8.01 -4.16 -4.00
CA GLY A 92 -7.62 -5.34 -3.25
C GLY A 92 -8.42 -5.56 -1.97
N ASP A 93 -7.74 -5.84 -0.87
CA ASP A 93 -8.38 -5.99 0.43
C ASP A 93 -8.63 -4.62 1.09
N PRO A 94 -9.90 -4.27 1.40
CA PRO A 94 -10.25 -2.98 2.01
C PRO A 94 -9.54 -2.68 3.34
N PHE A 95 -9.10 -3.69 4.08
CA PHE A 95 -8.37 -3.52 5.33
C PHE A 95 -6.85 -3.55 5.18
N PHE A 96 -6.33 -4.04 4.07
CA PHE A 96 -4.89 -4.10 3.84
C PHE A 96 -4.36 -2.76 3.32
N PHE A 97 -3.93 -1.89 4.21
CA PHE A 97 -3.58 -0.48 3.95
C PHE A 97 -4.69 0.32 3.26
N GLY A 98 -5.91 -0.19 3.29
CA GLY A 98 -7.03 0.26 2.48
C GLY A 98 -7.95 1.25 3.19
N PHE A 99 -8.94 1.73 2.44
CA PHE A 99 -9.88 2.79 2.84
C PHE A 99 -10.80 2.37 4.00
N ALA A 100 -11.07 1.07 4.18
CA ALA A 100 -11.86 0.58 5.31
C ALA A 100 -11.22 0.94 6.67
N SER A 101 -9.89 0.88 6.76
CA SER A 101 -9.17 1.32 7.96
C SER A 101 -9.35 2.82 8.23
N THR A 102 -9.40 3.64 7.17
CA THR A 102 -9.65 5.07 7.26
C THR A 102 -11.09 5.35 7.75
N ILE A 103 -12.08 4.65 7.18
CA ILE A 103 -13.47 4.75 7.64
C ILE A 103 -13.59 4.37 9.13
N ARG A 104 -13.03 3.24 9.53
CA ARG A 104 -13.08 2.76 10.93
C ARG A 104 -12.50 3.75 11.93
N LYS A 105 -11.43 4.43 11.53
CA LYS A 105 -10.74 5.42 12.37
C LYS A 105 -11.53 6.72 12.51
N ASN A 106 -12.22 7.16 11.46
CA ASN A 106 -12.81 8.50 11.40
C ASN A 106 -14.32 8.52 11.54
N LEU A 107 -15.03 7.43 11.21
CA LEU A 107 -16.49 7.32 11.31
C LEU A 107 -16.85 6.25 12.35
N LEU A 108 -16.85 6.66 13.62
CA LEU A 108 -17.14 5.76 14.74
C LEU A 108 -18.60 5.30 14.70
N GLY A 109 -18.85 4.03 15.04
CA GLY A 109 -20.20 3.45 15.10
C GLY A 109 -20.81 3.12 13.73
N VAL A 110 -20.10 3.30 12.62
CA VAL A 110 -20.58 2.97 11.28
C VAL A 110 -20.44 1.47 11.02
N GLY A 111 -21.57 0.80 10.79
CA GLY A 111 -21.60 -0.62 10.37
C GLY A 111 -21.09 -0.79 8.95
N MET A 112 -20.14 -1.69 8.75
CA MET A 112 -19.50 -1.94 7.46
C MET A 112 -19.46 -3.43 7.18
N LYS A 113 -19.91 -3.82 5.98
CA LYS A 113 -19.74 -5.18 5.46
C LYS A 113 -18.69 -5.17 4.37
N VAL A 114 -17.67 -6.02 4.51
CA VAL A 114 -16.50 -6.07 3.62
C VAL A 114 -16.53 -7.33 2.77
N PHE A 115 -16.33 -7.14 1.47
CA PHE A 115 -16.08 -8.19 0.49
C PHE A 115 -14.64 -8.04 0.03
N PRO A 116 -13.70 -8.76 0.66
CA PRO A 116 -12.28 -8.62 0.33
C PRO A 116 -11.97 -9.23 -1.03
N TYR A 117 -10.91 -8.71 -1.65
CA TYR A 117 -10.28 -9.30 -2.83
C TYR A 117 -8.78 -9.43 -2.57
N PHE A 118 -8.08 -10.19 -3.39
CA PHE A 118 -6.63 -10.27 -3.30
C PHE A 118 -6.01 -8.89 -3.47
N ASN A 119 -5.14 -8.51 -2.54
CA ASN A 119 -4.34 -7.30 -2.73
C ASN A 119 -3.25 -7.53 -3.78
N SER A 120 -2.67 -6.44 -4.32
CA SER A 120 -1.69 -6.54 -5.40
C SER A 120 -0.43 -7.32 -5.03
N LEU A 121 0.00 -7.28 -3.76
CA LEU A 121 1.16 -8.07 -3.31
C LEU A 121 0.87 -9.57 -3.28
N GLN A 122 -0.34 -9.97 -2.86
CA GLN A 122 -0.79 -11.36 -2.92
C GLN A 122 -0.90 -11.83 -4.37
N MET A 123 -1.53 -11.04 -5.25
CA MET A 123 -1.64 -11.36 -6.67
C MET A 123 -0.25 -11.53 -7.32
N PHE A 124 0.69 -10.63 -7.00
CA PHE A 124 2.04 -10.71 -7.50
C PHE A 124 2.76 -11.97 -7.00
N ALA A 125 2.67 -12.24 -5.72
CA ALA A 125 3.26 -13.45 -5.12
C ALA A 125 2.67 -14.74 -5.73
N HIS A 126 1.35 -14.80 -5.93
CA HIS A 126 0.69 -15.93 -6.60
C HIS A 126 1.15 -16.11 -8.04
N HIS A 127 1.23 -15.03 -8.80
CA HIS A 127 1.69 -15.06 -10.20
C HIS A 127 3.11 -15.63 -10.30
N GLU A 128 3.98 -15.26 -9.37
CA GLU A 128 5.38 -15.66 -9.33
C GLU A 128 5.64 -16.92 -8.50
N GLN A 129 4.59 -17.51 -7.92
CA GLN A 129 4.67 -18.70 -7.06
C GLN A 129 5.62 -18.50 -5.87
N ILE A 130 5.64 -17.29 -5.30
CA ILE A 130 6.47 -16.93 -4.16
C ILE A 130 5.67 -17.14 -2.87
N PRO A 131 6.14 -17.97 -1.92
CA PRO A 131 5.60 -18.04 -0.58
C PRO A 131 5.70 -16.66 0.09
N TYR A 132 4.59 -16.16 0.66
CA TYR A 132 4.53 -14.78 1.19
C TYR A 132 4.12 -14.71 2.66
N GLU A 133 4.10 -15.83 3.38
CA GLU A 133 3.81 -15.86 4.82
C GLU A 133 4.78 -15.01 5.65
N ASN A 134 6.02 -14.85 5.17
CA ASN A 134 7.06 -14.03 5.80
C ASN A 134 7.31 -12.71 5.07
N MET A 135 6.45 -12.33 4.13
CA MET A 135 6.59 -11.05 3.43
C MET A 135 6.35 -9.88 4.38
N HIS A 136 7.33 -8.99 4.46
CA HIS A 136 7.17 -7.71 5.14
C HIS A 136 6.47 -6.72 4.20
N ALA A 137 5.17 -6.51 4.42
CA ALA A 137 4.38 -5.61 3.59
C ALA A 137 4.53 -4.16 4.04
N VAL A 138 4.86 -3.28 3.10
CA VAL A 138 5.00 -1.83 3.30
C VAL A 138 4.10 -1.08 2.33
N SER A 139 3.51 0.01 2.77
CA SER A 139 2.82 0.93 1.88
C SER A 139 3.47 2.31 1.95
N VAL A 140 3.98 2.78 0.82
CA VAL A 140 4.45 4.16 0.65
C VAL A 140 3.39 5.04 -0.03
N THR A 141 2.19 4.51 -0.28
CA THR A 141 1.07 5.25 -0.88
C THR A 141 0.60 6.37 0.05
N GLY A 142 0.94 7.62 -0.31
CA GLY A 142 0.64 8.80 0.52
C GLY A 142 1.29 8.78 1.90
N ARG A 143 2.40 8.07 2.08
CA ARG A 143 3.13 7.88 3.34
C ARG A 143 4.61 8.17 3.17
N PRO A 144 5.31 8.54 4.26
CA PRO A 144 6.75 8.74 4.20
C PRO A 144 7.51 7.42 4.02
N TRP A 145 8.80 7.50 3.71
CA TRP A 145 9.69 6.38 3.43
C TRP A 145 10.02 5.48 4.64
N HIS A 146 9.78 5.95 5.87
CA HIS A 146 10.32 5.36 7.11
C HIS A 146 10.15 3.85 7.23
N GLU A 147 8.98 3.30 6.90
CA GLU A 147 8.72 1.87 7.01
C GLU A 147 9.49 1.06 5.95
N LEU A 148 9.67 1.62 4.75
CA LEU A 148 10.50 1.00 3.72
C LEU A 148 11.97 1.05 4.10
N ASP A 149 12.47 2.20 4.56
CA ASP A 149 13.85 2.36 5.02
C ASP A 149 14.17 1.38 6.13
N ARG A 150 13.27 1.28 7.09
CA ARG A 150 13.41 0.33 8.20
C ARG A 150 13.48 -1.11 7.70
N ALA A 151 12.56 -1.52 6.81
CA ALA A 151 12.54 -2.87 6.27
C ALA A 151 13.83 -3.21 5.50
N LEU A 152 14.35 -2.25 4.72
CA LEU A 152 15.61 -2.38 3.99
C LEU A 152 16.81 -2.50 4.94
N LEU A 153 16.91 -1.61 5.93
CA LEU A 153 18.01 -1.59 6.90
C LEU A 153 17.98 -2.79 7.85
N GLU A 154 16.80 -3.36 8.11
CA GLU A 154 16.64 -4.62 8.84
C GLU A 154 16.94 -5.85 7.96
N TYR A 155 17.25 -5.66 6.69
CA TYR A 155 17.53 -6.73 5.73
C TYR A 155 16.41 -7.79 5.66
N ARG A 156 15.15 -7.34 5.64
CA ARG A 156 14.01 -8.25 5.52
C ARG A 156 14.14 -9.12 4.27
N PRO A 157 13.94 -10.44 4.36
CA PRO A 157 14.19 -11.37 3.24
C PRO A 157 13.32 -11.10 2.00
N LEU A 158 12.06 -10.72 2.25
CA LEU A 158 11.07 -10.39 1.22
C LEU A 158 10.27 -9.17 1.68
N ILE A 159 10.30 -8.10 0.89
CA ILE A 159 9.55 -6.88 1.14
C ILE A 159 8.58 -6.66 -0.01
N GLY A 160 7.28 -6.58 0.29
CA GLY A 160 6.25 -6.18 -0.67
C GLY A 160 5.91 -4.71 -0.49
N VAL A 161 5.97 -3.90 -1.56
CA VAL A 161 5.78 -2.46 -1.49
C VAL A 161 4.60 -2.01 -2.34
N LEU A 162 3.61 -1.38 -1.70
CA LEU A 162 2.54 -0.66 -2.37
C LEU A 162 3.01 0.76 -2.69
N THR A 163 3.02 1.12 -3.96
CA THR A 163 3.56 2.35 -4.52
C THR A 163 2.49 3.41 -4.80
N ASP A 164 2.91 4.61 -5.18
CA ASP A 164 2.05 5.67 -5.69
C ASP A 164 2.75 6.43 -6.84
N ARG A 165 2.20 7.59 -7.23
CA ARG A 165 2.75 8.41 -8.32
C ARG A 165 4.05 9.14 -7.97
N VAL A 166 4.36 9.28 -6.69
CA VAL A 166 5.58 9.91 -6.17
C VAL A 166 6.60 8.84 -5.79
N HIS A 167 6.15 7.85 -5.02
CA HIS A 167 6.95 6.73 -4.55
C HIS A 167 6.89 5.59 -5.58
N THR A 168 7.48 5.85 -6.75
CA THR A 168 7.51 4.92 -7.89
C THR A 168 8.59 3.85 -7.70
N PRO A 169 8.54 2.72 -8.45
CA PRO A 169 9.64 1.74 -8.46
C PRO A 169 11.01 2.38 -8.74
N ARG A 170 11.07 3.36 -9.66
CA ARG A 170 12.26 4.17 -9.93
C ARG A 170 12.76 4.92 -8.71
N ALA A 171 11.85 5.57 -7.97
CA ALA A 171 12.21 6.31 -6.77
C ALA A 171 12.71 5.38 -5.65
N ILE A 172 12.12 4.18 -5.52
CA ILE A 172 12.59 3.14 -4.60
C ILE A 172 14.00 2.69 -4.97
N ALA A 173 14.26 2.41 -6.25
CA ALA A 173 15.58 2.01 -6.73
C ALA A 173 16.66 3.06 -6.40
N LYS A 174 16.38 4.34 -6.69
CA LYS A 174 17.31 5.44 -6.34
C LYS A 174 17.59 5.51 -4.85
N ARG A 175 16.55 5.35 -4.03
CA ARG A 175 16.69 5.34 -2.56
C ARG A 175 17.54 4.17 -2.07
N MET A 176 17.39 2.98 -2.67
CA MET A 176 18.23 1.83 -2.35
C MET A 176 19.70 2.07 -2.71
N MET A 177 19.97 2.74 -3.83
CA MET A 177 21.34 3.14 -4.21
C MET A 177 21.95 4.15 -3.22
N GLU A 178 21.16 5.11 -2.71
CA GLU A 178 21.59 6.04 -1.65
C GLU A 178 22.01 5.33 -0.38
N TYR A 179 21.40 4.19 -0.05
CA TYR A 179 21.76 3.36 1.10
C TYR A 179 22.81 2.28 0.77
N HIS A 180 23.32 2.23 -0.46
CA HIS A 180 24.24 1.18 -0.94
C HIS A 180 23.68 -0.25 -0.79
N LEU A 181 22.37 -0.40 -0.99
CA LEU A 181 21.64 -1.67 -0.90
C LEU A 181 21.28 -2.24 -2.29
N ASP A 182 21.78 -1.63 -3.34
CA ASP A 182 21.52 -1.98 -4.75
C ASP A 182 22.02 -3.40 -5.11
N ARG A 183 23.01 -3.91 -4.40
CA ARG A 183 23.56 -5.26 -4.57
C ARG A 183 22.97 -6.30 -3.62
N ASP A 184 22.25 -5.85 -2.61
CA ASP A 184 21.72 -6.70 -1.55
C ASP A 184 20.33 -7.23 -1.85
N TYR A 185 19.67 -6.65 -2.85
CA TYR A 185 18.30 -7.00 -3.25
C TYR A 185 18.16 -7.08 -4.77
N THR A 186 17.24 -7.93 -5.20
CA THR A 186 16.62 -7.86 -6.54
C THR A 186 15.26 -7.19 -6.42
N MET A 187 14.84 -6.48 -7.46
CA MET A 187 13.53 -5.81 -7.50
C MET A 187 12.70 -6.34 -8.67
N TRP A 188 11.52 -6.83 -8.35
CA TRP A 188 10.53 -7.15 -9.36
C TRP A 188 9.39 -6.15 -9.28
N VAL A 189 8.86 -5.76 -10.44
CA VAL A 189 7.78 -4.77 -10.55
C VAL A 189 6.63 -5.38 -11.31
N ALA A 190 5.41 -5.22 -10.78
CA ALA A 190 4.20 -5.62 -11.48
C ALA A 190 3.31 -4.39 -11.72
N GLU A 191 2.81 -4.26 -12.94
CA GLU A 191 1.87 -3.23 -13.38
C GLU A 191 0.52 -3.83 -13.69
N HIS A 192 -0.57 -3.13 -13.34
CA HIS A 192 -1.95 -3.45 -13.72
C HIS A 192 -2.38 -4.90 -13.45
N LEU A 193 -1.94 -5.49 -12.32
CA LEU A 193 -2.28 -6.86 -11.95
C LEU A 193 -3.79 -7.11 -12.03
N GLY A 194 -4.16 -8.23 -12.66
CA GLY A 194 -5.54 -8.62 -12.95
C GLY A 194 -6.09 -8.06 -14.27
N ASN A 195 -5.38 -7.15 -14.95
CA ASN A 195 -5.83 -6.65 -16.25
C ASN A 195 -5.20 -7.46 -17.38
N PRO A 196 -5.95 -8.32 -18.10
CA PRO A 196 -5.38 -9.24 -19.06
C PRO A 196 -4.73 -8.57 -20.29
N LYS A 197 -4.99 -7.26 -20.53
CA LYS A 197 -4.42 -6.50 -21.64
C LYS A 197 -3.27 -5.58 -21.23
N LYS A 198 -3.17 -5.22 -19.95
CA LYS A 198 -2.22 -4.21 -19.46
C LYS A 198 -1.24 -4.76 -18.45
N GLU A 199 -1.51 -5.93 -17.88
CA GLU A 199 -0.64 -6.57 -16.90
C GLU A 199 0.75 -6.80 -17.50
N LYS A 200 1.77 -6.35 -16.75
CA LYS A 200 3.18 -6.57 -17.08
C LYS A 200 3.95 -6.85 -15.81
N ILE A 201 4.87 -7.78 -15.89
CA ILE A 201 5.79 -8.12 -14.82
C ILE A 201 7.21 -7.99 -15.31
N TYR A 202 8.01 -7.26 -14.55
CA TYR A 202 9.43 -7.02 -14.81
C TYR A 202 10.23 -7.70 -13.71
N LYS A 203 11.10 -8.64 -14.09
CA LYS A 203 12.05 -9.32 -13.21
C LYS A 203 13.43 -8.76 -13.48
N ILE A 204 13.81 -7.73 -12.74
CA ILE A 204 15.03 -6.99 -12.96
C ILE A 204 15.97 -7.24 -11.79
N TYR A 205 17.19 -7.61 -12.13
CA TYR A 205 18.21 -7.98 -11.15
C TYR A 205 19.17 -6.82 -10.84
N SER A 206 19.24 -5.81 -11.71
CA SER A 206 20.01 -4.58 -11.49
C SER A 206 19.09 -3.45 -10.99
N ILE A 207 19.32 -2.98 -9.81
CA ILE A 207 18.61 -1.82 -9.24
C ILE A 207 18.94 -0.54 -10.02
N GLU A 208 20.17 -0.41 -10.54
CA GLU A 208 20.60 0.70 -11.39
C GLU A 208 19.76 0.78 -12.66
N GLU A 209 19.47 -0.34 -13.33
CA GLU A 209 18.62 -0.40 -14.50
C GLU A 209 17.21 0.14 -14.19
N ILE A 210 16.60 -0.29 -13.07
CA ILE A 210 15.28 0.17 -12.63
C ILE A 210 15.28 1.68 -12.39
N SER A 211 16.38 2.23 -11.90
CA SER A 211 16.49 3.68 -11.62
C SER A 211 16.33 4.54 -12.88
N GLU A 212 16.50 3.97 -14.06
CA GLU A 212 16.34 4.66 -15.34
C GLU A 212 15.02 4.30 -16.07
N MET A 213 14.30 3.27 -15.60
CA MET A 213 13.04 2.83 -16.20
C MET A 213 11.85 3.69 -15.74
N SER A 214 10.79 3.65 -16.52
CA SER A 214 9.49 4.24 -16.19
C SER A 214 8.42 3.17 -16.14
N PHE A 215 7.55 3.26 -15.14
CA PHE A 215 6.48 2.29 -14.88
C PHE A 215 5.12 2.97 -14.87
N THR A 216 4.11 2.24 -15.34
CA THR A 216 2.72 2.72 -15.35
C THR A 216 2.02 2.40 -14.04
N ASN A 217 0.96 3.15 -13.72
CA ASN A 217 0.16 2.92 -12.51
C ASN A 217 -1.18 2.26 -12.86
N PRO A 218 -1.71 1.39 -11.98
CA PRO A 218 -1.18 0.98 -10.68
C PRO A 218 -0.02 0.00 -10.82
N ASN A 219 0.94 0.09 -9.89
CA ASN A 219 2.03 -0.88 -9.80
C ASN A 219 2.34 -1.23 -8.34
N CYS A 220 3.10 -2.32 -8.14
CA CYS A 220 3.66 -2.71 -6.85
C CYS A 220 5.02 -3.37 -7.07
N VAL A 221 5.78 -3.51 -5.99
CA VAL A 221 7.15 -3.98 -6.02
C VAL A 221 7.34 -5.14 -5.04
N LEU A 222 8.12 -6.14 -5.44
CA LEU A 222 8.71 -7.13 -4.55
C LEU A 222 10.23 -6.92 -4.54
N LEU A 223 10.78 -6.76 -3.33
CA LEU A 223 12.22 -6.72 -3.08
C LEU A 223 12.61 -8.04 -2.43
N MET A 224 13.50 -8.77 -3.05
CA MET A 224 14.00 -10.06 -2.55
C MET A 224 15.46 -9.93 -2.22
N LYS A 225 15.83 -10.24 -0.98
CA LYS A 225 17.19 -10.22 -0.53
C LYS A 225 18.03 -11.24 -1.32
N ALA A 226 19.20 -10.81 -1.80
CA ALA A 226 20.13 -11.68 -2.50
C ALA A 226 20.66 -12.80 -1.56
N PRO A 227 20.76 -14.05 -2.06
CA PRO A 227 21.17 -15.19 -1.21
C PRO A 227 22.54 -15.02 -0.52
N ASN A 228 23.47 -14.34 -1.19
CA ASN A 228 24.85 -14.15 -0.74
C ASN A 228 25.06 -12.82 0.00
N CYS A 229 23.98 -12.09 0.30
CA CYS A 229 24.09 -10.87 1.09
C CYS A 229 24.48 -11.24 2.55
N ALA A 230 25.76 -11.19 2.81
CA ALA A 230 26.28 -11.29 4.17
C ALA A 230 25.83 -10.04 4.92
N LEU A 231 25.09 -10.22 6.01
CA LEU A 231 24.80 -9.15 6.96
C LEU A 231 26.12 -8.60 7.50
N GLN A 232 26.71 -7.64 6.81
CA GLN A 232 27.74 -6.79 7.42
C GLN A 232 27.02 -5.84 8.39
N ARG A 233 26.51 -6.40 9.49
CA ARG A 233 26.19 -5.53 10.62
C ARG A 233 27.50 -4.87 11.00
N PRO A 234 27.62 -3.55 10.95
CA PRO A 234 28.80 -2.91 11.48
C PRO A 234 28.96 -3.43 12.91
N ALA A 235 30.14 -3.93 13.23
CA ALA A 235 30.48 -4.22 14.62
C ALA A 235 30.19 -2.97 15.45
N LEU A 236 29.80 -3.14 16.71
CA LEU A 236 29.48 -2.04 17.61
C LEU A 236 30.47 -0.88 17.40
N GLY A 237 29.97 0.26 16.94
CA GLY A 237 30.74 1.44 16.59
C GLY A 237 31.16 1.48 15.12
N ILE A 238 30.65 2.48 14.41
CA ILE A 238 31.05 2.78 13.04
C ILE A 238 32.46 3.39 13.08
N PRO A 239 33.46 2.81 12.38
CA PRO A 239 34.80 3.40 12.30
C PRO A 239 34.79 4.82 11.77
N ASP A 240 35.64 5.69 12.26
CA ASP A 240 35.74 7.10 11.84
C ASP A 240 35.96 7.24 10.33
N THR A 241 36.62 6.28 9.70
CA THR A 241 36.85 6.24 8.23
C THR A 241 35.59 6.04 7.38
N LYS A 242 34.47 5.66 7.98
CA LYS A 242 33.18 5.48 7.28
C LYS A 242 32.32 6.74 7.30
N PHE A 243 32.73 7.80 8.02
CA PHE A 243 31.99 9.06 8.03
C PHE A 243 32.52 10.01 6.96
N ILE A 244 31.61 10.66 6.25
CA ILE A 244 31.95 11.81 5.40
C ILE A 244 32.14 13.01 6.32
N LEU A 245 33.35 13.46 6.42
CA LEU A 245 33.71 14.55 7.34
C LEU A 245 33.54 15.90 6.67
N LEU A 246 33.01 16.89 7.38
CA LEU A 246 32.89 18.24 6.88
C LEU A 246 34.31 18.82 6.69
N ASN A 247 34.66 19.17 5.44
CA ASN A 247 35.97 19.71 5.04
C ASN A 247 37.16 18.82 5.51
N ASP A 248 37.01 17.49 5.48
CA ASP A 248 38.05 16.52 5.86
C ASP A 248 38.60 16.69 7.29
N ARG A 249 37.88 17.36 8.17
CA ARG A 249 38.30 17.62 9.55
C ARG A 249 38.04 16.45 10.47
N THR A 250 38.99 15.55 10.60
CA THR A 250 38.90 14.31 11.41
C THR A 250 38.61 14.53 12.91
N LYS A 251 38.83 15.74 13.45
CA LYS A 251 38.58 16.07 14.87
C LYS A 251 37.18 16.63 15.16
N MET A 252 36.33 16.77 14.16
CA MET A 252 34.97 17.33 14.34
C MET A 252 33.89 16.29 14.62
N ILE A 253 34.24 15.01 14.59
CA ILE A 253 33.31 13.93 14.95
C ILE A 253 33.56 13.48 16.40
N THR A 254 32.50 13.18 17.13
CA THR A 254 32.57 12.59 18.46
C THR A 254 33.41 11.30 18.43
N LYS A 255 34.34 11.13 19.34
CA LYS A 255 35.23 9.97 19.39
C LYS A 255 34.47 8.65 19.42
N ALA A 256 34.97 7.63 18.71
CA ALA A 256 34.30 6.35 18.56
C ALA A 256 33.83 5.71 19.89
N PRO A 257 34.60 5.70 20.98
CA PRO A 257 34.12 5.16 22.24
C PRO A 257 32.90 5.87 22.82
N ILE A 258 32.82 7.20 22.67
CA ILE A 258 31.66 7.99 23.14
C ILE A 258 30.45 7.68 22.31
N ARG A 259 30.59 7.60 20.97
CA ARG A 259 29.47 7.23 20.07
C ARG A 259 28.91 5.83 20.37
N VAL A 260 29.78 4.89 20.76
CA VAL A 260 29.34 3.53 21.14
C VAL A 260 28.48 3.58 22.40
N ILE A 261 28.87 4.38 23.39
CA ILE A 261 28.12 4.54 24.65
C ILE A 261 26.75 5.21 24.36
N ASP A 262 26.72 6.30 23.60
CA ASP A 262 25.50 7.04 23.27
C ASP A 262 24.48 6.20 22.46
N LEU A 263 24.95 5.24 21.65
CA LEU A 263 24.09 4.33 20.88
C LEU A 263 23.68 3.07 21.65
N SER A 264 24.26 2.84 22.83
CA SER A 264 23.96 1.68 23.68
C SER A 264 22.94 1.98 24.80
N LEU A 265 22.58 3.24 24.97
CA LEU A 265 21.55 3.75 25.90
C LEU A 265 20.21 3.93 25.18
#